data_cd7a9cf2b71c8c7e742d7c98fcb035fa
#
_entry.id   cd7a9cf2b71c8c7e742d7c98fcb035fa
#
_cell.length_a   1.000
_cell.length_b   1.000
_cell.length_c   1.000
_cell.angle_alpha   90.00
_cell.angle_beta   90.00
_cell.angle_gamma   90.00
#
_symmetry.space_group_name_H-M   'P 1'
#
loop_
_entity.id
_entity.type
_entity.pdbx_description
1 polymer ?
#
loop_
_entity_poly.entity_id
_entity_poly.type
_entity_poly.pdbx_seq_one_letter_code
_entity_poly.pdbx_strand_id
1 'polypeptide(L)'
;LPFVYSDEVWTGIEYQVASHLMLTGNVSAGLDIVRTCRDRYDGRIRNPFNEYECGHWYARAMSSYGLLQALTGVRYDAVEQNLHIESRIGDFTSFISTATGFGTVSFRVGKPSLKVVYGNIPLKKMIVNGKEITV
;
A
#
# COMPACT_ATOMS: atom_id res chain seq x y z
N LEU A 1 -28.06 -23.68 8.09
CA LEU A 1 -27.90 -22.42 8.81
C LEU A 1 -26.83 -21.60 8.12
N PRO A 2 -27.07 -20.33 7.92
CA PRO A 2 -26.02 -19.48 7.42
C PRO A 2 -24.85 -19.47 8.41
N PHE A 3 -23.65 -19.60 7.87
CA PHE A 3 -22.41 -19.35 8.61
C PHE A 3 -22.43 -17.91 9.15
N VAL A 4 -21.96 -17.70 10.37
CA VAL A 4 -22.07 -16.40 11.08
C VAL A 4 -21.57 -15.22 10.26
N TYR A 5 -20.59 -15.45 9.37
CA TYR A 5 -19.97 -14.41 8.55
C TYR A 5 -20.39 -14.45 7.08
N SER A 6 -21.45 -15.20 6.72
CA SER A 6 -21.83 -15.43 5.31
C SER A 6 -22.27 -14.18 4.57
N ASP A 7 -22.80 -13.19 5.31
CA ASP A 7 -23.34 -11.94 4.74
C ASP A 7 -22.44 -10.72 4.99
N GLU A 8 -21.23 -10.97 5.49
CA GLU A 8 -20.26 -9.89 5.74
C GLU A 8 -19.44 -9.56 4.49
N VAL A 9 -19.12 -8.29 4.34
CA VAL A 9 -18.20 -7.77 3.32
C VAL A 9 -16.94 -7.30 4.03
N TRP A 10 -15.86 -8.04 3.82
CA TRP A 10 -14.60 -7.81 4.52
C TRP A 10 -13.70 -6.83 3.75
N THR A 11 -13.72 -5.60 4.16
CA THR A 11 -12.96 -4.51 3.53
C THR A 11 -11.46 -4.81 3.46
N GLY A 12 -10.90 -5.49 4.47
CA GLY A 12 -9.51 -5.91 4.45
C GLY A 12 -9.19 -6.86 3.32
N ILE A 13 -10.09 -7.79 3.00
CA ILE A 13 -9.93 -8.71 1.86
C ILE A 13 -10.08 -7.97 0.54
N GLU A 14 -11.01 -7.02 0.44
CA GLU A 14 -11.15 -6.18 -0.75
C GLU A 14 -9.86 -5.39 -1.03
N TYR A 15 -9.24 -4.79 -0.02
CA TYR A 15 -7.95 -4.11 -0.17
C TYR A 15 -6.81 -5.06 -0.53
N GLN A 16 -6.83 -6.29 -0.01
CA GLN A 16 -5.86 -7.31 -0.40
C GLN A 16 -6.00 -7.67 -1.89
N VAL A 17 -7.22 -7.89 -2.37
CA VAL A 17 -7.50 -8.18 -3.79
C VAL A 17 -7.10 -6.98 -4.65
N ALA A 18 -7.46 -5.77 -4.24
CA ALA A 18 -7.09 -4.54 -4.94
C ALA A 18 -5.56 -4.39 -5.06
N SER A 19 -4.84 -4.61 -3.97
CA SER A 19 -3.37 -4.58 -3.96
C SER A 19 -2.77 -5.63 -4.90
N HIS A 20 -3.32 -6.84 -4.91
CA HIS A 20 -2.88 -7.91 -5.80
C HIS A 20 -3.08 -7.54 -7.28
N LEU A 21 -4.25 -7.01 -7.63
CA LEU A 21 -4.54 -6.54 -8.99
C LEU A 21 -3.54 -5.44 -9.43
N MET A 22 -3.25 -4.49 -8.55
CA MET A 22 -2.27 -3.43 -8.83
C MET A 22 -0.86 -4.01 -9.03
N LEU A 23 -0.44 -4.95 -8.17
CA LEU A 23 0.86 -5.62 -8.29
C LEU A 23 1.01 -6.39 -9.60
N THR A 24 -0.07 -6.97 -10.12
CA THR A 24 -0.10 -7.66 -11.41
C THR A 24 -0.30 -6.73 -12.61
N GLY A 25 -0.33 -5.41 -12.39
CA GLY A 25 -0.43 -4.39 -13.45
C GLY A 25 -1.85 -3.91 -13.75
N ASN A 26 -2.89 -4.50 -13.12
CA ASN A 26 -4.27 -4.07 -13.34
C ASN A 26 -4.68 -2.99 -12.32
N VAL A 27 -4.01 -1.83 -12.42
CA VAL A 27 -4.18 -0.71 -11.47
C VAL A 27 -5.61 -0.18 -11.47
N SER A 28 -6.24 -0.06 -12.64
CA SER A 28 -7.61 0.48 -12.78
C SER A 28 -8.61 -0.36 -11.98
N ALA A 29 -8.61 -1.68 -12.19
CA ALA A 29 -9.51 -2.57 -11.46
C ALA A 29 -9.27 -2.54 -9.94
N GLY A 30 -8.01 -2.46 -9.52
CA GLY A 30 -7.68 -2.29 -8.11
C GLY A 30 -8.23 -0.99 -7.53
N LEU A 31 -8.11 0.13 -8.25
CA LEU A 31 -8.66 1.42 -7.83
C LEU A 31 -10.19 1.43 -7.81
N ASP A 32 -10.85 0.70 -8.72
CA ASP A 32 -12.31 0.56 -8.72
C ASP A 32 -12.81 -0.17 -7.46
N ILE A 33 -12.11 -1.22 -7.02
CA ILE A 33 -12.40 -1.88 -5.75
C ILE A 33 -12.24 -0.90 -4.59
N VAL A 34 -11.13 -0.15 -4.55
CA VAL A 34 -10.88 0.83 -3.48
C VAL A 34 -11.98 1.90 -3.44
N ARG A 35 -12.38 2.42 -4.61
CA ARG A 35 -13.48 3.40 -4.71
C ARG A 35 -14.78 2.83 -4.18
N THR A 36 -15.14 1.62 -4.60
CA THR A 36 -16.35 0.94 -4.14
C THR A 36 -16.35 0.74 -2.62
N CYS A 37 -15.22 0.34 -2.04
CA CYS A 37 -15.07 0.26 -0.58
C CYS A 37 -15.31 1.61 0.09
N ARG A 38 -14.69 2.68 -0.43
CA ARG A 38 -14.81 4.01 0.18
C ARG A 38 -16.21 4.59 0.04
N ASP A 39 -16.88 4.35 -1.09
CA ASP A 39 -18.25 4.83 -1.32
C ASP A 39 -19.25 4.21 -0.35
N ARG A 40 -19.04 2.99 0.13
CA ARG A 40 -19.86 2.38 1.19
C ARG A 40 -19.70 3.06 2.56
N TYR A 41 -18.54 3.65 2.81
CA TYR A 41 -18.14 4.21 4.11
C TYR A 41 -17.84 5.71 4.02
N ASP A 42 -18.54 6.44 3.17
CA ASP A 42 -18.30 7.87 2.91
C ASP A 42 -18.92 8.82 3.93
N GLY A 43 -19.62 8.27 4.92
CA GLY A 43 -20.33 9.03 5.96
C GLY A 43 -21.77 9.37 5.61
N ARG A 44 -22.21 9.20 4.35
CA ARG A 44 -23.60 9.43 3.90
C ARG A 44 -24.43 8.16 4.00
N ILE A 45 -23.90 7.06 3.50
CA ILE A 45 -24.56 5.75 3.50
C ILE A 45 -24.23 5.01 4.80
N ARG A 46 -22.96 4.99 5.16
CA ARG A 46 -22.46 4.33 6.36
C ARG A 46 -21.32 5.13 6.99
N ASN A 47 -21.25 5.10 8.32
CA ASN A 47 -20.13 5.68 9.05
C ASN A 47 -18.80 5.06 8.61
N PRO A 48 -17.77 5.88 8.31
CA PRO A 48 -16.43 5.39 7.88
C PRO A 48 -15.76 4.44 8.86
N PHE A 49 -16.15 4.46 10.13
CA PHE A 49 -15.58 3.61 11.19
C PHE A 49 -16.47 2.42 11.54
N ASN A 50 -17.55 2.20 10.81
CA ASN A 50 -18.51 1.13 11.04
C ASN A 50 -18.46 0.12 9.89
N GLU A 51 -17.36 -0.62 9.80
CA GLU A 51 -17.18 -1.65 8.78
C GLU A 51 -18.07 -2.86 9.03
N TYR A 52 -18.50 -3.48 7.95
CA TYR A 52 -19.40 -4.63 7.96
C TYR A 52 -18.60 -5.92 8.13
N GLU A 53 -17.92 -6.03 9.26
CA GLU A 53 -17.07 -7.18 9.59
C GLU A 53 -17.10 -7.43 11.10
N CYS A 54 -17.21 -8.69 11.52
CA CYS A 54 -17.18 -9.13 12.92
C CYS A 54 -18.07 -8.30 13.84
N GLY A 55 -19.34 -8.07 13.45
CA GLY A 55 -20.31 -7.31 14.22
C GLY A 55 -20.00 -5.81 14.30
N HIS A 56 -19.37 -5.26 13.30
CA HIS A 56 -19.02 -3.82 13.17
C HIS A 56 -17.89 -3.32 14.10
N TRP A 57 -17.19 -4.21 14.76
CA TRP A 57 -16.12 -3.85 15.70
C TRP A 57 -14.71 -4.03 15.14
N TYR A 58 -14.60 -4.71 14.00
CA TYR A 58 -13.32 -5.08 13.43
C TYR A 58 -13.07 -4.37 12.11
N ALA A 59 -12.17 -3.40 12.13
CA ALA A 59 -11.78 -2.67 10.94
C ALA A 59 -10.38 -3.12 10.51
N ARG A 60 -10.28 -3.80 9.36
CA ARG A 60 -8.99 -4.19 8.76
C ARG A 60 -8.39 -3.08 7.92
N ALA A 61 -8.49 -1.85 8.40
CA ALA A 61 -7.99 -0.66 7.72
C ALA A 61 -6.48 -0.75 7.42
N MET A 62 -5.72 -1.48 8.22
CA MET A 62 -4.27 -1.66 8.02
C MET A 62 -3.93 -2.34 6.70
N SER A 63 -4.79 -3.18 6.13
CA SER A 63 -4.54 -3.79 4.82
C SER A 63 -4.49 -2.76 3.69
N SER A 64 -5.03 -1.54 3.91
CA SER A 64 -4.92 -0.43 2.97
C SER A 64 -3.48 0.03 2.72
N TYR A 65 -2.56 -0.23 3.64
CA TYR A 65 -1.13 0.05 3.42
C TYR A 65 -0.53 -0.77 2.26
N GLY A 66 -1.07 -1.97 2.00
CA GLY A 66 -0.70 -2.76 0.83
C GLY A 66 -0.96 -2.05 -0.50
N LEU A 67 -1.95 -1.15 -0.55
CA LEU A 67 -2.24 -0.35 -1.73
C LEU A 67 -1.10 0.62 -2.06
N LEU A 68 -0.52 1.27 -1.04
CA LEU A 68 0.63 2.17 -1.24
C LEU A 68 1.82 1.40 -1.81
N GLN A 69 2.12 0.24 -1.26
CA GLN A 69 3.19 -0.62 -1.75
C GLN A 69 2.93 -1.08 -3.18
N ALA A 70 1.68 -1.47 -3.48
CA ALA A 70 1.30 -1.95 -4.80
C ALA A 70 1.37 -0.85 -5.87
N LEU A 71 0.99 0.38 -5.54
CA LEU A 71 1.02 1.52 -6.47
C LEU A 71 2.45 2.04 -6.71
N THR A 72 3.22 2.15 -5.65
CA THR A 72 4.59 2.72 -5.71
C THR A 72 5.65 1.69 -6.04
N GLY A 73 5.36 0.40 -5.79
CA GLY A 73 6.34 -0.68 -5.89
C GLY A 73 7.52 -0.52 -4.91
N VAL A 74 7.35 0.30 -3.86
CA VAL A 74 8.39 0.51 -2.85
C VAL A 74 8.50 -0.71 -1.96
N ARG A 75 9.68 -1.30 -1.92
CA ARG A 75 10.02 -2.43 -1.05
C ARG A 75 11.46 -2.28 -0.56
N TYR A 76 11.66 -2.30 0.74
CA TYR A 76 12.98 -2.27 1.34
C TYR A 76 13.39 -3.68 1.81
N ASP A 77 14.52 -4.13 1.32
CA ASP A 77 15.19 -5.35 1.77
C ASP A 77 16.24 -4.98 2.83
N ALA A 78 15.92 -5.28 4.08
CA ALA A 78 16.79 -4.93 5.20
C ALA A 78 18.05 -5.81 5.31
N VAL A 79 18.05 -7.00 4.73
CA VAL A 79 19.20 -7.91 4.72
C VAL A 79 20.24 -7.44 3.71
N GLU A 80 19.79 -7.22 2.50
CA GLU A 80 20.63 -6.73 1.41
C GLU A 80 20.83 -5.22 1.42
N GLN A 81 20.04 -4.49 2.21
CA GLN A 81 20.01 -3.03 2.31
C GLN A 81 19.71 -2.37 0.94
N ASN A 82 18.75 -2.96 0.23
CA ASN A 82 18.33 -2.50 -1.10
C ASN A 82 16.93 -1.88 -1.04
N LEU A 83 16.74 -0.76 -1.74
CA LEU A 83 15.44 -0.15 -1.94
C LEU A 83 14.96 -0.40 -3.37
N HIS A 84 13.87 -1.15 -3.51
CA HIS A 84 13.23 -1.41 -4.79
C HIS A 84 12.11 -0.40 -5.04
N ILE A 85 11.97 0.07 -6.27
CA ILE A 85 10.92 0.97 -6.73
C ILE A 85 10.43 0.49 -8.10
N GLU A 86 9.14 0.18 -8.20
CA GLU A 86 8.46 -0.20 -9.44
C GLU A 86 7.15 0.57 -9.56
N SER A 87 7.24 1.87 -9.80
CA SER A 87 6.07 2.74 -9.82
C SER A 87 5.09 2.36 -10.93
N ARG A 88 3.83 2.20 -10.55
CA ARG A 88 2.70 1.97 -11.46
C ARG A 88 1.85 3.22 -11.66
N ILE A 89 2.24 4.32 -11.04
CA ILE A 89 1.51 5.59 -11.06
C ILE A 89 2.37 6.76 -11.55
N GLY A 90 3.58 6.48 -12.07
CA GLY A 90 4.53 7.52 -12.46
C GLY A 90 5.20 8.16 -11.25
N ASP A 91 5.23 9.48 -11.20
CA ASP A 91 5.82 10.25 -10.12
C ASP A 91 5.02 10.11 -8.82
N PHE A 92 5.72 9.94 -7.69
CA PHE A 92 5.10 9.88 -6.37
C PHE A 92 6.02 10.37 -5.27
N THR A 93 5.44 10.58 -4.10
CA THR A 93 6.13 10.66 -2.81
C THR A 93 5.31 9.86 -1.81
N SER A 94 5.93 8.92 -1.13
CA SER A 94 5.28 8.06 -0.14
C SER A 94 6.15 7.95 1.10
N PHE A 95 5.53 7.56 2.22
CA PHE A 95 6.29 7.28 3.42
C PHE A 95 6.93 5.89 3.34
N ILE A 96 8.00 5.69 4.09
CA ILE A 96 8.62 4.40 4.36
C ILE A 96 8.90 4.28 5.85
N SER A 97 8.63 3.09 6.41
CA SER A 97 8.95 2.75 7.78
C SER A 97 9.66 1.40 7.82
N THR A 98 10.76 1.33 8.56
CA THR A 98 11.57 0.14 8.77
C THR A 98 11.75 -0.11 10.27
N ALA A 99 12.39 -1.21 10.65
CA ALA A 99 12.68 -1.48 12.06
C ALA A 99 13.61 -0.44 12.71
N THR A 100 14.43 0.26 11.92
CA THR A 100 15.48 1.14 12.42
C THR A 100 15.27 2.62 12.12
N GLY A 101 14.29 2.97 11.30
CA GLY A 101 14.01 4.35 10.95
C GLY A 101 12.83 4.51 10.01
N PHE A 102 12.42 5.76 9.82
CA PHE A 102 11.35 6.11 8.89
C PHE A 102 11.66 7.41 8.12
N GLY A 103 10.95 7.58 7.03
CA GLY A 103 11.15 8.72 6.17
C GLY A 103 10.21 8.74 4.96
N THR A 104 10.70 9.31 3.87
CA THR A 104 9.96 9.36 2.59
C THR A 104 10.79 8.82 1.44
N VAL A 105 10.14 8.09 0.56
CA VAL A 105 10.66 7.70 -0.75
C VAL A 105 9.95 8.54 -1.81
N SER A 106 10.72 9.14 -2.69
CA SER A 106 10.17 9.85 -3.85
C SER A 106 10.72 9.26 -5.14
N PHE A 107 9.88 9.25 -6.16
CA PHE A 107 10.26 8.97 -7.53
C PHE A 107 9.75 10.11 -8.40
N ARG A 108 10.67 10.87 -9.02
CA ARG A 108 10.34 12.07 -9.78
C ARG A 108 11.15 12.09 -11.08
N VAL A 109 10.45 12.12 -12.20
CA VAL A 109 11.07 12.19 -13.54
C VAL A 109 12.16 11.10 -13.70
N GLY A 110 11.86 9.87 -13.30
CA GLY A 110 12.78 8.75 -13.37
C GLY A 110 13.88 8.71 -12.30
N LYS A 111 13.90 9.68 -11.37
CA LYS A 111 14.92 9.78 -10.32
C LYS A 111 14.34 9.36 -8.96
N PRO A 112 14.88 8.32 -8.33
CA PRO A 112 14.51 7.93 -6.96
C PRO A 112 15.24 8.80 -5.94
N SER A 113 14.63 8.96 -4.76
CA SER A 113 15.30 9.52 -3.60
C SER A 113 14.72 8.95 -2.30
N LEU A 114 15.57 8.83 -1.30
CA LEU A 114 15.21 8.46 0.07
C LEU A 114 15.60 9.60 1.01
N LYS A 115 14.62 10.12 1.77
CA LYS A 115 14.87 11.08 2.84
C LYS A 115 14.53 10.44 4.18
N VAL A 116 15.54 10.15 4.98
CA VAL A 116 15.35 9.67 6.35
C VAL A 116 14.97 10.85 7.24
N VAL A 117 13.87 10.70 7.99
CA VAL A 117 13.37 11.73 8.93
C VAL A 117 13.79 11.39 10.36
N TYR A 118 13.80 10.10 10.70
CA TYR A 118 14.19 9.64 12.02
C TYR A 118 14.90 8.28 11.94
N GLY A 119 15.86 8.07 12.82
CA GLY A 119 16.63 6.84 12.89
C GLY A 119 17.59 6.67 11.71
N ASN A 120 17.77 5.43 11.28
CA ASN A 120 18.63 5.08 10.17
C ASN A 120 17.96 4.05 9.26
N ILE A 121 18.09 4.23 7.95
CA ILE A 121 17.69 3.25 6.93
C ILE A 121 18.95 2.96 6.10
N PRO A 122 19.72 1.92 6.46
CA PRO A 122 20.92 1.57 5.72
C PRO A 122 20.60 1.28 4.26
N LEU A 123 21.31 1.90 3.34
CA LEU A 123 21.05 1.78 1.91
C LEU A 123 22.35 1.59 1.14
N LYS A 124 22.50 0.44 0.49
CA LYS A 124 23.63 0.14 -0.41
C LYS A 124 23.31 0.52 -1.84
N LYS A 125 22.07 0.25 -2.29
CA LYS A 125 21.65 0.54 -3.66
C LYS A 125 20.14 0.72 -3.78
N MET A 126 19.74 1.41 -4.84
CA MET A 126 18.35 1.47 -5.29
C MET A 126 18.18 0.64 -6.56
N ILE A 127 17.08 -0.09 -6.67
CA ILE A 127 16.73 -0.89 -7.84
C ILE A 127 15.41 -0.32 -8.39
N VAL A 128 15.49 0.33 -9.55
CA VAL A 128 14.34 0.98 -10.19
C VAL A 128 13.97 0.23 -11.45
N ASN A 129 12.74 -0.31 -11.49
CA ASN A 129 12.27 -1.13 -12.62
C ASN A 129 13.27 -2.22 -13.01
N GLY A 130 13.84 -2.91 -12.02
CA GLY A 130 14.81 -3.97 -12.19
C GLY A 130 16.25 -3.51 -12.52
N LYS A 131 16.48 -2.20 -12.65
CA LYS A 131 17.83 -1.65 -12.93
C LYS A 131 18.45 -1.08 -11.67
N GLU A 132 19.70 -1.45 -11.42
CA GLU A 132 20.49 -0.94 -10.29
C GLU A 132 20.90 0.51 -10.54
N ILE A 133 20.74 1.35 -9.51
CA ILE A 133 21.20 2.73 -9.46
C ILE A 133 22.11 2.84 -8.24
N THR A 134 23.35 3.23 -8.44
CA THR A 134 24.29 3.52 -7.34
C THR A 134 23.84 4.77 -6.60
N VAL A 135 23.83 4.70 -5.28
CA VAL A 135 23.40 5.78 -4.36
C VAL A 135 24.59 6.68 -4.02
#